data_76ec1783ae21b8418de79ebaf2839199
#
_entry.id   76ec1783ae21b8418de79ebaf2839199
#
_cell.length_a   1.000
_cell.length_b   1.000
_cell.length_c   1.000
_cell.angle_alpha   90.00
_cell.angle_beta   90.00
_cell.angle_gamma   90.00
#
_symmetry.space_group_name_H-M   'P 1'
#
loop_
_entity.id
_entity.type
_entity.pdbx_description
1 polymer ?
#
loop_
_entity_poly.entity_id
_entity_poly.type
_entity_poly.pdbx_seq_one_letter_code
_entity_poly.pdbx_strand_id
1 'polypeptide(L)'
;MLRVHFTTEDLLRTKVAPGPDPLWEAVLSANLLGNREGQAVFDPWRARTRARLRHLAPGHAQLIRCLAPPRSDFPDFLTPPEGMHGPEAGVNAVLATPAQRLRAELAVLPALPAWIRPLAEGDLAAVTNLGHALLGYHRVAIAPYWSRIRALVEADRAVRARSLLDGGADGLLHGMRPTLRWNPPVLEADYPVERDVHLDGRGLLLIPSVFCWRTPVALIDPTLAPTLVYPVSRGAEWWTVARTGQSADRALARVLGPGRALTLRMVEEGCTTGELARRTGLAAPTASRNATALREAGLIVSLRTANTVTHVLTPLGAALLSAESSYGPGHHLSPAGPSADPAGQGCQ
;
A
#
# COMPACT_ATOMS: atom_id res chain seq x y z
N MET A 1 0.76 1.40 -25.78
CA MET A 1 -0.60 1.26 -25.23
C MET A 1 -0.83 -0.21 -24.87
N LEU A 2 -1.37 -0.50 -23.70
CA LEU A 2 -1.82 -1.85 -23.30
C LEU A 2 -3.31 -1.99 -23.61
N ARG A 3 -3.71 -3.07 -24.28
CA ARG A 3 -5.10 -3.45 -24.52
C ARG A 3 -5.32 -4.84 -23.94
N VAL A 4 -6.28 -4.96 -23.03
CA VAL A 4 -6.69 -6.24 -22.45
C VAL A 4 -8.07 -6.59 -22.99
N HIS A 5 -8.16 -7.70 -23.71
CA HIS A 5 -9.37 -8.16 -24.39
C HIS A 5 -10.13 -9.15 -23.51
N PHE A 6 -11.39 -8.85 -23.27
CA PHE A 6 -12.28 -9.60 -22.38
C PHE A 6 -13.31 -10.40 -23.17
N THR A 7 -13.56 -11.62 -22.73
CA THR A 7 -14.78 -12.37 -23.00
C THR A 7 -15.80 -12.12 -21.87
N THR A 8 -17.04 -12.57 -22.06
CA THR A 8 -18.04 -12.54 -20.97
C THR A 8 -17.59 -13.35 -19.76
N GLU A 9 -16.89 -14.47 -19.96
CA GLU A 9 -16.37 -15.31 -18.89
C GLU A 9 -15.27 -14.59 -18.08
N ASP A 10 -14.45 -13.79 -18.74
CA ASP A 10 -13.42 -12.99 -18.05
C ASP A 10 -14.03 -11.97 -17.10
N LEU A 11 -15.14 -11.34 -17.47
CA LEU A 11 -15.83 -10.39 -16.59
C LEU A 11 -16.30 -11.07 -15.30
N LEU A 12 -16.79 -12.32 -15.38
CA LEU A 12 -17.25 -13.09 -14.22
C LEU A 12 -16.10 -13.53 -13.32
N ARG A 13 -14.90 -13.69 -13.87
CA ARG A 13 -13.68 -14.14 -13.14
C ARG A 13 -12.77 -12.99 -12.74
N THR A 14 -13.07 -11.77 -13.17
CA THR A 14 -12.28 -10.60 -12.80
C THR A 14 -12.49 -10.26 -11.32
N LYS A 15 -11.39 -10.00 -10.62
CA LYS A 15 -11.41 -9.72 -9.19
C LYS A 15 -10.34 -8.71 -8.78
N VAL A 16 -10.61 -7.99 -7.70
CA VAL A 16 -9.63 -7.13 -7.02
C VAL A 16 -8.98 -7.93 -5.90
N ALA A 17 -7.65 -7.84 -5.80
CA ALA A 17 -6.89 -8.50 -4.76
C ALA A 17 -7.39 -8.13 -3.35
N PRO A 18 -7.34 -9.07 -2.36
CA PRO A 18 -7.87 -8.84 -1.02
C PRO A 18 -7.06 -7.83 -0.19
N GLY A 19 -5.87 -7.45 -0.64
CA GLY A 19 -5.00 -6.48 0.02
C GLY A 19 -3.79 -6.13 -0.85
N PRO A 20 -2.85 -5.33 -0.33
CA PRO A 20 -1.60 -5.07 -1.01
C PRO A 20 -0.71 -6.31 -1.00
N ASP A 21 0.02 -6.54 -2.08
CA ASP A 21 1.00 -7.61 -2.17
C ASP A 21 2.40 -7.08 -1.76
N PRO A 22 3.04 -7.67 -0.73
CA PRO A 22 4.33 -7.20 -0.23
C PRO A 22 5.46 -7.24 -1.26
N LEU A 23 5.47 -8.23 -2.17
CA LEU A 23 6.53 -8.34 -3.17
C LEU A 23 6.30 -7.38 -4.34
N TRP A 24 5.06 -7.19 -4.80
CA TRP A 24 4.75 -6.14 -5.75
C TRP A 24 5.13 -4.76 -5.22
N GLU A 25 4.78 -4.45 -3.97
CA GLU A 25 5.18 -3.18 -3.35
C GLU A 25 6.71 -3.06 -3.22
N ALA A 26 7.41 -4.14 -2.89
CA ALA A 26 8.87 -4.14 -2.79
C ALA A 26 9.52 -3.90 -4.16
N VAL A 27 9.15 -4.64 -5.20
CA VAL A 27 9.73 -4.54 -6.54
C VAL A 27 9.44 -3.18 -7.18
N LEU A 28 8.19 -2.72 -7.14
CA LEU A 28 7.81 -1.41 -7.68
C LEU A 28 8.48 -0.26 -6.91
N SER A 29 8.63 -0.39 -5.60
CA SER A 29 9.36 0.61 -4.80
C SER A 29 10.85 0.65 -5.15
N ALA A 30 11.47 -0.49 -5.42
CA ALA A 30 12.88 -0.56 -5.85
C ALA A 30 13.09 0.13 -7.20
N ASN A 31 12.17 -0.09 -8.15
CA ASN A 31 12.16 0.61 -9.42
C ASN A 31 12.06 2.15 -9.23
N LEU A 32 11.12 2.61 -8.40
CA LEU A 32 10.95 4.04 -8.07
C LEU A 32 12.14 4.62 -7.31
N LEU A 33 12.84 3.84 -6.49
CA LEU A 33 14.00 4.29 -5.74
C LEU A 33 15.16 4.71 -6.65
N GLY A 34 15.25 4.08 -7.81
CA GLY A 34 16.27 4.32 -8.83
C GLY A 34 15.97 5.48 -9.78
N ASN A 35 14.75 6.03 -9.77
CA ASN A 35 14.34 7.11 -10.65
C ASN A 35 13.90 8.38 -9.87
N ARG A 36 13.45 9.42 -10.60
CA ARG A 36 12.98 10.68 -10.02
C ARG A 36 11.47 10.91 -10.20
N GLU A 37 10.73 9.91 -10.56
CA GLU A 37 9.29 10.05 -10.74
C GLU A 37 8.56 10.30 -9.44
N GLY A 38 7.50 11.10 -9.49
CA GLY A 38 6.69 11.41 -8.31
C GLY A 38 7.47 12.04 -7.15
N GLN A 39 8.39 12.97 -7.42
CA GLN A 39 9.27 13.59 -6.41
C GLN A 39 8.50 14.09 -5.19
N ALA A 40 7.45 14.88 -5.41
CA ALA A 40 6.63 15.44 -4.31
C ALA A 40 6.03 14.36 -3.41
N VAL A 41 5.79 13.16 -3.95
CA VAL A 41 5.13 12.05 -3.25
C VAL A 41 6.13 11.08 -2.62
N PHE A 42 7.26 10.80 -3.30
CA PHE A 42 8.17 9.71 -2.92
C PHE A 42 9.53 10.18 -2.37
N ASP A 43 9.97 11.42 -2.60
CA ASP A 43 11.32 11.84 -2.18
C ASP A 43 11.58 11.72 -0.67
N PRO A 44 10.63 12.04 0.23
CA PRO A 44 10.87 11.84 1.65
C PRO A 44 11.01 10.36 2.03
N TRP A 45 10.23 9.47 1.38
CA TRP A 45 10.37 8.02 1.52
C TRP A 45 11.72 7.54 0.96
N ARG A 46 12.11 8.01 -0.25
CA ARG A 46 13.41 7.68 -0.87
C ARG A 46 14.59 8.05 0.02
N ALA A 47 14.58 9.25 0.59
CA ALA A 47 15.65 9.71 1.46
C ALA A 47 15.82 8.80 2.69
N ARG A 48 14.71 8.45 3.36
CA ARG A 48 14.71 7.56 4.51
C ARG A 48 15.14 6.14 4.13
N THR A 49 14.61 5.62 3.03
CA THR A 49 14.93 4.28 2.56
C THR A 49 16.40 4.18 2.17
N ARG A 50 16.96 5.13 1.43
CA ARG A 50 18.41 5.15 1.10
C ARG A 50 19.28 5.17 2.34
N ALA A 51 18.91 5.92 3.37
CA ALA A 51 19.64 5.94 4.64
C ALA A 51 19.64 4.57 5.33
N ARG A 52 18.53 3.85 5.30
CA ARG A 52 18.37 2.52 5.92
C ARG A 52 19.02 1.40 5.10
N LEU A 53 19.02 1.51 3.78
CA LEU A 53 19.63 0.50 2.89
C LEU A 53 21.13 0.31 3.13
N ARG A 54 21.81 1.30 3.74
CA ARG A 54 23.22 1.17 4.14
C ARG A 54 23.46 0.10 5.22
N HIS A 55 22.40 -0.33 5.90
CA HIS A 55 22.45 -1.37 6.94
C HIS A 55 22.09 -2.77 6.41
N LEU A 56 21.78 -2.90 5.12
CA LEU A 56 21.65 -4.21 4.50
C LEU A 56 23.01 -4.88 4.31
N ALA A 57 22.99 -6.21 4.23
CA ALA A 57 24.18 -6.96 3.89
C ALA A 57 24.80 -6.46 2.56
N PRO A 58 26.14 -6.49 2.44
CA PRO A 58 26.82 -6.06 1.23
C PRO A 58 26.26 -6.73 -0.03
N GLY A 59 26.04 -5.95 -1.08
CA GLY A 59 25.51 -6.45 -2.36
C GLY A 59 24.00 -6.60 -2.45
N HIS A 60 23.23 -6.73 -1.36
CA HIS A 60 21.79 -6.92 -1.42
C HIS A 60 21.07 -5.74 -2.11
N ALA A 61 21.40 -4.51 -1.74
CA ALA A 61 20.82 -3.33 -2.39
C ALA A 61 21.19 -3.23 -3.87
N GLN A 62 22.38 -3.71 -4.25
CA GLN A 62 22.82 -3.76 -5.64
C GLN A 62 22.05 -4.84 -6.41
N LEU A 63 21.88 -6.04 -5.83
CA LEU A 63 21.12 -7.14 -6.43
C LEU A 63 19.68 -6.69 -6.74
N ILE A 64 18.98 -6.11 -5.78
CA ILE A 64 17.62 -5.61 -5.98
C ILE A 64 17.55 -4.56 -7.09
N ARG A 65 18.51 -3.61 -7.15
CA ARG A 65 18.55 -2.60 -8.23
C ARG A 65 18.81 -3.18 -9.61
N CYS A 66 19.58 -4.26 -9.69
CA CYS A 66 19.82 -4.94 -10.96
C CYS A 66 18.59 -5.69 -11.46
N LEU A 67 17.79 -6.26 -10.55
CA LEU A 67 16.60 -7.05 -10.89
C LEU A 67 15.34 -6.18 -11.07
N ALA A 68 15.28 -5.01 -10.45
CA ALA A 68 14.20 -4.03 -10.60
C ALA A 68 14.78 -2.68 -11.08
N PRO A 69 15.33 -2.62 -12.30
CA PRO A 69 15.96 -1.41 -12.83
C PRO A 69 14.93 -0.29 -13.03
N PRO A 70 15.36 0.99 -12.91
CA PRO A 70 14.48 2.12 -13.10
C PRO A 70 13.87 2.17 -14.51
N ARG A 71 12.56 2.37 -14.61
CA ARG A 71 11.83 2.53 -15.87
C ARG A 71 11.97 1.37 -16.86
N SER A 72 12.23 0.20 -16.38
CA SER A 72 12.36 -1.01 -17.18
C SER A 72 11.49 -2.12 -16.62
N ASP A 73 11.20 -3.10 -17.45
CA ASP A 73 10.58 -4.34 -17.01
C ASP A 73 11.49 -5.06 -16.01
N PHE A 74 10.90 -5.90 -15.20
CA PHE A 74 11.57 -6.75 -14.23
C PHE A 74 11.05 -8.18 -14.36
N PRO A 75 11.80 -9.19 -13.93
CA PRO A 75 11.38 -10.58 -14.01
C PRO A 75 10.09 -10.86 -13.24
N ASP A 76 9.14 -11.55 -13.86
CA ASP A 76 7.84 -11.90 -13.26
C ASP A 76 7.98 -12.83 -12.05
N PHE A 77 9.04 -13.65 -11.99
CA PHE A 77 9.30 -14.53 -10.84
C PHE A 77 9.52 -13.78 -9.52
N LEU A 78 9.81 -12.49 -9.55
CA LEU A 78 9.97 -11.66 -8.35
C LEU A 78 8.64 -11.35 -7.65
N THR A 79 7.53 -11.55 -8.35
CA THR A 79 6.18 -11.21 -7.88
C THR A 79 5.21 -12.38 -8.00
N PRO A 80 5.54 -13.54 -7.41
CA PRO A 80 4.70 -14.73 -7.48
C PRO A 80 3.39 -14.51 -6.72
N PRO A 81 2.30 -15.19 -7.11
CA PRO A 81 0.98 -15.02 -6.49
C PRO A 81 0.95 -15.36 -4.99
N GLU A 82 1.89 -16.16 -4.50
CA GLU A 82 2.07 -16.49 -3.08
C GLU A 82 2.44 -15.27 -2.24
N GLY A 83 2.93 -14.18 -2.85
CA GLY A 83 3.19 -12.89 -2.21
C GLY A 83 1.98 -12.33 -1.47
N MET A 84 0.78 -12.60 -1.97
CA MET A 84 -0.48 -12.21 -1.31
C MET A 84 -0.66 -12.80 0.11
N HIS A 85 0.05 -13.89 0.44
CA HIS A 85 0.02 -14.52 1.78
C HIS A 85 1.11 -13.98 2.71
N GLY A 86 1.92 -13.04 2.24
CA GLY A 86 2.97 -12.40 3.03
C GLY A 86 4.34 -12.47 2.37
N PRO A 87 5.30 -11.66 2.85
CA PRO A 87 6.62 -11.57 2.22
C PRO A 87 7.40 -12.88 2.28
N GLU A 88 7.28 -13.65 3.36
CA GLU A 88 7.95 -14.94 3.52
C GLU A 88 7.39 -15.98 2.55
N ALA A 89 6.06 -16.06 2.41
CA ALA A 89 5.41 -16.98 1.46
C ALA A 89 5.82 -16.67 0.03
N GLY A 90 5.79 -15.39 -0.35
CA GLY A 90 6.22 -14.95 -1.67
C GLY A 90 7.70 -15.23 -1.94
N VAL A 91 8.58 -14.96 -0.98
CA VAL A 91 10.01 -15.26 -1.13
C VAL A 91 10.25 -16.78 -1.24
N ASN A 92 9.55 -17.59 -0.49
CA ASN A 92 9.65 -19.06 -0.64
C ASN A 92 9.28 -19.52 -2.06
N ALA A 93 8.27 -18.91 -2.68
CA ALA A 93 7.92 -19.17 -4.07
C ALA A 93 9.00 -18.69 -5.05
N VAL A 94 9.61 -17.52 -4.79
CA VAL A 94 10.79 -17.05 -5.56
C VAL A 94 11.94 -18.06 -5.47
N LEU A 95 12.24 -18.58 -4.28
CA LEU A 95 13.29 -19.58 -4.06
C LEU A 95 13.02 -20.91 -4.79
N ALA A 96 11.75 -21.25 -4.98
CA ALA A 96 11.31 -22.45 -5.69
C ALA A 96 11.26 -22.28 -7.22
N THR A 97 11.63 -21.11 -7.76
CA THR A 97 11.59 -20.84 -9.20
C THR A 97 12.58 -21.74 -9.94
N PRO A 98 12.15 -22.52 -10.95
CA PRO A 98 13.04 -23.40 -11.72
C PRO A 98 14.14 -22.62 -12.45
N ALA A 99 15.35 -23.16 -12.52
CA ALA A 99 16.50 -22.53 -13.17
C ALA A 99 16.22 -22.14 -14.64
N GLN A 100 15.41 -22.94 -15.36
CA GLN A 100 15.01 -22.61 -16.73
C GLN A 100 14.22 -21.31 -16.79
N ARG A 101 13.29 -21.10 -15.86
CA ARG A 101 12.48 -19.89 -15.77
C ARG A 101 13.34 -18.69 -15.32
N LEU A 102 14.21 -18.87 -14.31
CA LEU A 102 15.17 -17.83 -13.90
C LEU A 102 16.01 -17.34 -15.08
N ARG A 103 16.54 -18.27 -15.89
CA ARG A 103 17.34 -17.93 -17.07
C ARG A 103 16.53 -17.17 -18.13
N ALA A 104 15.33 -17.64 -18.43
CA ALA A 104 14.48 -17.02 -19.44
C ALA A 104 14.06 -15.59 -19.04
N GLU A 105 13.61 -15.41 -17.81
CA GLU A 105 13.13 -14.11 -17.34
C GLU A 105 14.28 -13.12 -17.06
N LEU A 106 15.44 -13.59 -16.61
CA LEU A 106 16.61 -12.72 -16.45
C LEU A 106 17.18 -12.25 -17.79
N ALA A 107 16.97 -13.01 -18.88
CA ALA A 107 17.44 -12.63 -20.20
C ALA A 107 16.75 -11.40 -20.79
N VAL A 108 15.56 -11.00 -20.29
CA VAL A 108 14.86 -9.78 -20.74
C VAL A 108 15.46 -8.49 -20.16
N LEU A 109 16.31 -8.60 -19.15
CA LEU A 109 16.98 -7.43 -18.56
C LEU A 109 18.12 -6.94 -19.45
N PRO A 110 18.21 -5.61 -19.70
CA PRO A 110 19.05 -5.05 -20.77
C PRO A 110 20.57 -5.19 -20.55
N ALA A 111 21.03 -5.39 -19.30
CA ALA A 111 22.44 -5.58 -18.99
C ALA A 111 22.61 -6.21 -17.61
N LEU A 112 22.75 -7.52 -17.55
CA LEU A 112 23.06 -8.20 -16.29
C LEU A 112 24.59 -8.27 -16.09
N PRO A 113 25.08 -7.80 -14.93
CA PRO A 113 26.48 -8.02 -14.56
C PRO A 113 26.83 -9.50 -14.46
N ALA A 114 28.08 -9.87 -14.78
CA ALA A 114 28.53 -11.27 -14.78
C ALA A 114 28.31 -12.00 -13.43
N TRP A 115 28.34 -11.25 -12.31
CA TRP A 115 28.13 -11.82 -10.98
C TRP A 115 26.68 -12.28 -10.71
N ILE A 116 25.69 -11.91 -11.55
CA ILE A 116 24.31 -12.42 -11.51
C ILE A 116 24.17 -13.78 -12.24
N ARG A 117 25.14 -14.18 -13.07
CA ARG A 117 25.06 -15.44 -13.83
C ARG A 117 24.74 -16.67 -12.97
N PRO A 118 25.30 -16.87 -11.77
CA PRO A 118 24.92 -18.00 -10.91
C PRO A 118 23.43 -18.03 -10.57
N LEU A 119 22.76 -16.85 -10.39
CA LEU A 119 21.33 -16.78 -10.19
C LEU A 119 20.56 -17.29 -11.42
N ALA A 120 20.97 -16.92 -12.64
CA ALA A 120 20.36 -17.39 -13.87
C ALA A 120 20.58 -18.91 -14.09
N GLU A 121 21.64 -19.47 -13.53
CA GLU A 121 21.93 -20.90 -13.55
C GLU A 121 21.20 -21.69 -12.47
N GLY A 122 20.52 -20.99 -11.55
CA GLY A 122 19.80 -21.59 -10.43
C GLY A 122 20.70 -22.05 -9.29
N ASP A 123 21.88 -21.45 -9.15
CA ASP A 123 22.78 -21.74 -8.03
C ASP A 123 22.09 -21.50 -6.69
N LEU A 124 22.10 -22.49 -5.81
CA LEU A 124 21.35 -22.46 -4.55
C LEU A 124 21.79 -21.30 -3.64
N ALA A 125 23.08 -20.99 -3.60
CA ALA A 125 23.59 -19.89 -2.78
C ALA A 125 23.14 -18.53 -3.34
N ALA A 126 23.18 -18.38 -4.67
CA ALA A 126 22.72 -17.17 -5.35
C ALA A 126 21.21 -16.95 -5.17
N VAL A 127 20.39 -18.00 -5.30
CA VAL A 127 18.94 -17.96 -5.11
C VAL A 127 18.62 -17.66 -3.64
N THR A 128 19.27 -18.32 -2.68
CA THR A 128 19.11 -18.05 -1.24
C THR A 128 19.49 -16.60 -0.89
N ASN A 129 20.58 -16.10 -1.49
CA ASN A 129 21.00 -14.70 -1.31
C ASN A 129 19.95 -13.70 -1.84
N LEU A 130 19.30 -14.03 -2.96
CA LEU A 130 18.17 -13.23 -3.47
C LEU A 130 17.01 -13.19 -2.46
N GLY A 131 16.64 -14.33 -1.88
CA GLY A 131 15.60 -14.37 -0.85
C GLY A 131 15.94 -13.49 0.35
N HIS A 132 17.17 -13.56 0.85
CA HIS A 132 17.64 -12.67 1.93
C HIS A 132 17.61 -11.19 1.52
N ALA A 133 17.97 -10.87 0.28
CA ALA A 133 17.95 -9.51 -0.25
C ALA A 133 16.52 -8.97 -0.32
N LEU A 134 15.55 -9.76 -0.81
CA LEU A 134 14.13 -9.39 -0.90
C LEU A 134 13.52 -9.14 0.48
N LEU A 135 13.70 -10.07 1.43
CA LEU A 135 13.21 -9.90 2.81
C LEU A 135 13.89 -8.72 3.51
N GLY A 136 15.19 -8.57 3.32
CA GLY A 136 15.94 -7.45 3.86
C GLY A 136 15.45 -6.12 3.31
N TYR A 137 15.24 -6.03 2.00
CA TYR A 137 14.69 -4.85 1.35
C TYR A 137 13.27 -4.55 1.83
N HIS A 138 12.38 -5.54 1.84
CA HIS A 138 11.02 -5.38 2.35
C HIS A 138 11.02 -4.82 3.78
N ARG A 139 11.83 -5.38 4.68
CA ARG A 139 11.94 -4.94 6.09
C ARG A 139 12.35 -3.46 6.21
N VAL A 140 13.20 -2.98 5.32
CA VAL A 140 13.77 -1.62 5.35
C VAL A 140 12.88 -0.61 4.64
N ALA A 141 12.38 -0.97 3.46
CA ALA A 141 11.72 -0.06 2.53
C ALA A 141 10.18 -0.05 2.66
N ILE A 142 9.58 -1.20 3.01
CA ILE A 142 8.13 -1.42 2.96
C ILE A 142 7.53 -1.59 4.36
N ALA A 143 8.06 -2.50 5.18
CA ALA A 143 7.48 -2.85 6.48
C ALA A 143 7.23 -1.64 7.40
N PRO A 144 8.09 -0.60 7.46
CA PRO A 144 7.82 0.58 8.28
C PRO A 144 6.59 1.38 7.87
N TYR A 145 6.09 1.18 6.65
CA TYR A 145 4.94 1.89 6.08
C TYR A 145 3.75 0.97 5.85
N TRP A 146 3.86 -0.31 6.24
CA TRP A 146 2.89 -1.35 5.86
C TRP A 146 1.46 -1.07 6.31
N SER A 147 1.27 -0.58 7.52
CA SER A 147 -0.05 -0.19 8.02
C SER A 147 -0.68 0.92 7.16
N ARG A 148 0.13 1.87 6.70
CA ARG A 148 -0.33 2.94 5.84
C ARG A 148 -0.63 2.47 4.42
N ILE A 149 0.21 1.60 3.86
CA ILE A 149 -0.02 0.96 2.57
C ILE A 149 -1.35 0.20 2.61
N ARG A 150 -1.58 -0.62 3.65
CA ARG A 150 -2.83 -1.34 3.85
C ARG A 150 -4.04 -0.41 3.91
N ALA A 151 -3.96 0.68 4.67
CA ALA A 151 -5.06 1.63 4.80
C ALA A 151 -5.41 2.31 3.46
N LEU A 152 -4.41 2.68 2.65
CA LEU A 152 -4.61 3.27 1.33
C LEU A 152 -5.24 2.26 0.35
N VAL A 153 -4.75 1.04 0.36
CA VAL A 153 -5.30 -0.04 -0.47
C VAL A 153 -6.73 -0.38 -0.05
N GLU A 154 -7.01 -0.44 1.25
CA GLU A 154 -8.37 -0.72 1.73
C GLU A 154 -9.36 0.40 1.38
N ALA A 155 -8.93 1.66 1.44
CA ALA A 155 -9.74 2.79 0.99
C ALA A 155 -10.06 2.70 -0.52
N ASP A 156 -9.09 2.35 -1.36
CA ASP A 156 -9.32 2.12 -2.79
C ASP A 156 -10.27 0.94 -3.02
N ARG A 157 -10.05 -0.18 -2.33
CA ARG A 157 -10.90 -1.37 -2.42
C ARG A 157 -12.37 -1.07 -2.06
N ALA A 158 -12.60 -0.24 -1.05
CA ALA A 158 -13.96 0.20 -0.69
C ALA A 158 -14.66 0.94 -1.85
N VAL A 159 -13.91 1.79 -2.59
CA VAL A 159 -14.41 2.46 -3.79
C VAL A 159 -14.72 1.42 -4.90
N ARG A 160 -13.79 0.48 -5.14
CA ARG A 160 -13.97 -0.58 -6.16
C ARG A 160 -15.15 -1.48 -5.83
N ALA A 161 -15.31 -1.86 -4.55
CA ALA A 161 -16.44 -2.67 -4.09
C ALA A 161 -17.77 -1.98 -4.35
N ARG A 162 -17.87 -0.67 -4.10
CA ARG A 162 -19.07 0.10 -4.41
C ARG A 162 -19.35 0.10 -5.91
N SER A 163 -18.35 0.39 -6.75
CA SER A 163 -18.51 0.36 -8.21
C SER A 163 -18.96 -1.02 -8.71
N LEU A 164 -18.46 -2.10 -8.11
CA LEU A 164 -18.86 -3.47 -8.42
C LEU A 164 -20.31 -3.75 -8.00
N LEU A 165 -20.73 -3.29 -6.83
CA LEU A 165 -22.10 -3.47 -6.34
C LEU A 165 -23.12 -2.67 -7.16
N ASP A 166 -22.76 -1.46 -7.60
CA ASP A 166 -23.64 -0.56 -8.33
C ASP A 166 -23.76 -0.93 -9.82
N GLY A 167 -22.70 -1.48 -10.43
CA GLY A 167 -22.66 -1.70 -11.89
C GLY A 167 -22.02 -3.02 -12.33
N GLY A 168 -21.85 -3.99 -11.43
CA GLY A 168 -21.20 -5.27 -11.75
C GLY A 168 -19.75 -5.10 -12.20
N ALA A 169 -19.23 -6.08 -12.93
CA ALA A 169 -17.86 -6.03 -13.45
C ALA A 169 -17.63 -4.84 -14.40
N ASP A 170 -18.66 -4.47 -15.17
CA ASP A 170 -18.63 -3.30 -16.04
C ASP A 170 -18.46 -2.00 -15.25
N GLY A 171 -19.22 -1.81 -14.17
CA GLY A 171 -19.11 -0.69 -13.25
C GLY A 171 -17.75 -0.64 -12.56
N LEU A 172 -17.20 -1.78 -12.15
CA LEU A 172 -15.85 -1.89 -11.60
C LEU A 172 -14.82 -1.34 -12.59
N LEU A 173 -14.82 -1.81 -13.83
CA LEU A 173 -13.86 -1.43 -14.87
C LEU A 173 -14.00 0.05 -15.29
N HIS A 174 -15.24 0.55 -15.43
CA HIS A 174 -15.50 1.99 -15.65
C HIS A 174 -14.95 2.86 -14.50
N GLY A 175 -15.07 2.39 -13.27
CA GLY A 175 -14.57 3.06 -12.08
C GLY A 175 -13.05 3.16 -11.98
N MET A 176 -12.28 2.51 -12.88
CA MET A 176 -10.82 2.54 -12.88
C MET A 176 -10.22 3.78 -13.57
N ARG A 177 -11.05 4.65 -14.14
CA ARG A 177 -10.59 5.92 -14.74
C ARG A 177 -9.92 6.83 -13.70
N PRO A 178 -8.95 7.65 -14.10
CA PRO A 178 -8.40 7.83 -15.45
C PRO A 178 -7.30 6.82 -15.83
N THR A 179 -6.84 5.98 -14.91
CA THR A 179 -5.69 5.08 -15.11
C THR A 179 -5.96 4.01 -16.15
N LEU A 180 -7.16 3.43 -16.13
CA LEU A 180 -7.62 2.44 -17.10
C LEU A 180 -8.88 2.97 -17.78
N ARG A 181 -9.01 2.74 -19.06
CA ARG A 181 -10.17 3.12 -19.88
C ARG A 181 -10.91 1.87 -20.34
N TRP A 182 -12.08 1.66 -19.79
CA TRP A 182 -12.94 0.56 -20.21
C TRP A 182 -13.77 0.96 -21.44
N ASN A 183 -13.51 0.32 -22.55
CA ASN A 183 -14.25 0.42 -23.82
C ASN A 183 -14.66 -1.01 -24.21
N PRO A 184 -15.78 -1.53 -23.72
CA PRO A 184 -16.13 -2.94 -23.89
C PRO A 184 -15.98 -3.43 -25.33
N PRO A 185 -15.35 -4.58 -25.58
CA PRO A 185 -14.81 -5.54 -24.61
C PRO A 185 -13.32 -5.33 -24.26
N VAL A 186 -12.77 -4.14 -24.43
CA VAL A 186 -11.33 -3.87 -24.28
C VAL A 186 -11.06 -2.90 -23.11
N LEU A 187 -10.16 -3.30 -22.23
CA LEU A 187 -9.61 -2.43 -21.19
C LEU A 187 -8.27 -1.88 -21.68
N GLU A 188 -8.18 -0.56 -21.77
CA GLU A 188 -7.01 0.15 -22.30
C GLU A 188 -6.26 0.88 -21.18
N ALA A 189 -4.93 0.92 -21.31
CA ALA A 189 -4.07 1.73 -20.45
C ALA A 189 -2.94 2.37 -21.25
N ASP A 190 -2.47 3.51 -20.75
CA ASP A 190 -1.22 4.08 -21.23
C ASP A 190 -0.08 3.14 -20.83
N TYR A 191 0.73 2.71 -21.79
CA TYR A 191 1.78 1.73 -21.58
C TYR A 191 2.98 2.04 -22.48
N PRO A 192 4.23 1.80 -22.04
CA PRO A 192 5.42 2.17 -22.80
C PRO A 192 5.53 1.54 -24.18
N VAL A 193 5.00 0.33 -24.32
CA VAL A 193 5.00 -0.45 -25.57
C VAL A 193 3.56 -0.80 -25.98
N GLU A 194 3.36 -1.06 -27.27
CA GLU A 194 2.09 -1.62 -27.76
C GLU A 194 2.00 -3.09 -27.33
N ARG A 195 0.93 -3.45 -26.62
CA ARG A 195 0.72 -4.81 -26.12
C ARG A 195 -0.75 -5.15 -26.10
N ASP A 196 -1.10 -6.26 -26.71
CA ASP A 196 -2.41 -6.87 -26.65
C ASP A 196 -2.36 -8.13 -25.77
N VAL A 197 -3.28 -8.21 -24.81
CA VAL A 197 -3.43 -9.35 -23.90
C VAL A 197 -4.83 -9.91 -24.02
N HIS A 198 -4.94 -11.16 -24.44
CA HIS A 198 -6.21 -11.89 -24.50
C HIS A 198 -6.37 -12.72 -23.23
N LEU A 199 -7.47 -12.54 -22.52
CA LEU A 199 -7.70 -13.22 -21.24
C LEU A 199 -8.19 -14.66 -21.43
N ASP A 200 -8.90 -14.94 -22.52
CA ASP A 200 -9.36 -16.27 -22.95
C ASP A 200 -10.11 -17.05 -21.85
N GLY A 201 -11.00 -16.36 -21.12
CA GLY A 201 -11.79 -16.94 -20.05
C GLY A 201 -11.08 -17.07 -18.71
N ARG A 202 -9.80 -16.64 -18.59
CA ARG A 202 -9.01 -16.74 -17.34
C ARG A 202 -9.36 -15.68 -16.30
N GLY A 203 -10.04 -14.59 -16.72
CA GLY A 203 -10.30 -13.41 -15.89
C GLY A 203 -9.06 -12.55 -15.68
N LEU A 204 -9.22 -11.46 -14.92
CA LEU A 204 -8.15 -10.52 -14.61
C LEU A 204 -8.04 -10.31 -13.10
N LEU A 205 -6.84 -10.47 -12.54
CA LEU A 205 -6.54 -10.07 -11.17
C LEU A 205 -6.05 -8.61 -11.17
N LEU A 206 -6.81 -7.74 -10.52
CA LEU A 206 -6.47 -6.34 -10.33
C LEU A 206 -5.80 -6.16 -8.95
N ILE A 207 -4.53 -5.76 -8.91
CA ILE A 207 -3.77 -5.56 -7.66
C ILE A 207 -3.59 -4.06 -7.42
N PRO A 208 -4.20 -3.48 -6.37
CA PRO A 208 -3.95 -2.11 -5.96
C PRO A 208 -2.55 -1.96 -5.35
N SER A 209 -1.77 -0.97 -5.77
CA SER A 209 -0.43 -0.74 -5.25
C SER A 209 -0.13 0.73 -5.00
N VAL A 210 0.52 1.01 -3.87
CA VAL A 210 1.00 2.34 -3.48
C VAL A 210 2.23 2.73 -4.30
N PHE A 211 3.10 1.78 -4.63
CA PHE A 211 4.31 2.04 -5.39
C PHE A 211 4.14 1.90 -6.92
N CYS A 212 3.01 1.40 -7.40
CA CYS A 212 2.64 1.57 -8.79
C CYS A 212 2.44 3.08 -9.09
N TRP A 213 3.11 3.62 -10.09
CA TRP A 213 3.10 5.06 -10.37
C TRP A 213 2.61 5.38 -11.78
N ARG A 214 1.51 6.10 -11.89
CA ARG A 214 0.86 6.58 -13.12
C ARG A 214 0.36 5.49 -14.06
N THR A 215 1.25 4.66 -14.58
CA THR A 215 0.91 3.60 -15.52
C THR A 215 0.76 2.26 -14.78
N PRO A 216 -0.21 1.44 -15.15
CA PRO A 216 -0.34 0.10 -14.59
C PRO A 216 0.82 -0.79 -15.05
N VAL A 217 1.01 -1.89 -14.36
CA VAL A 217 2.02 -2.91 -14.69
C VAL A 217 1.32 -4.25 -14.88
N ALA A 218 1.58 -4.91 -16.00
CA ALA A 218 1.06 -6.24 -16.31
C ALA A 218 2.20 -7.27 -16.31
N LEU A 219 1.92 -8.50 -15.89
CA LEU A 219 2.87 -9.59 -16.03
C LEU A 219 3.23 -9.81 -17.51
N ILE A 220 4.48 -10.19 -17.77
CA ILE A 220 5.02 -10.38 -19.12
C ILE A 220 4.68 -11.80 -19.62
N ASP A 221 4.79 -12.78 -18.74
CA ASP A 221 4.59 -14.20 -19.07
C ASP A 221 3.10 -14.51 -19.28
N PRO A 222 2.67 -14.87 -20.51
CA PRO A 222 1.28 -15.17 -20.82
C PRO A 222 0.78 -16.49 -20.20
N THR A 223 1.68 -17.32 -19.68
CA THR A 223 1.32 -18.60 -19.03
C THR A 223 0.85 -18.41 -17.59
N LEU A 224 1.20 -17.27 -16.98
CA LEU A 224 0.74 -16.90 -15.65
C LEU A 224 -0.71 -16.42 -15.66
N ALA A 225 -1.33 -16.41 -14.48
CA ALA A 225 -2.66 -15.83 -14.32
C ALA A 225 -2.63 -14.35 -14.70
N PRO A 226 -3.52 -13.86 -15.59
CA PRO A 226 -3.52 -12.48 -16.03
C PRO A 226 -3.65 -11.54 -14.84
N THR A 227 -2.64 -10.70 -14.66
CA THR A 227 -2.52 -9.80 -13.51
C THR A 227 -2.19 -8.39 -13.98
N LEU A 228 -2.90 -7.41 -13.43
CA LEU A 228 -2.68 -5.99 -13.69
C LEU A 228 -2.58 -5.25 -12.37
N VAL A 229 -1.42 -4.69 -12.09
CA VAL A 229 -1.18 -3.85 -10.92
C VAL A 229 -1.49 -2.41 -11.28
N TYR A 230 -2.29 -1.74 -10.48
CA TYR A 230 -2.70 -0.38 -10.75
C TYR A 230 -2.42 0.57 -9.57
N PRO A 231 -2.18 1.88 -9.85
CA PRO A 231 -1.87 2.84 -8.81
C PRO A 231 -3.11 3.20 -7.98
N VAL A 232 -2.98 3.16 -6.65
CA VAL A 232 -3.99 3.71 -5.73
C VAL A 232 -3.79 5.21 -5.52
N SER A 233 -4.87 5.92 -5.19
CA SER A 233 -4.80 7.33 -4.79
C SER A 233 -4.08 7.47 -3.45
N ARG A 234 -3.14 8.42 -3.38
CA ARG A 234 -2.36 8.70 -2.18
C ARG A 234 -2.07 10.19 -2.05
N GLY A 235 -2.14 10.71 -0.83
CA GLY A 235 -1.71 12.07 -0.54
C GLY A 235 -0.18 12.22 -0.57
N ALA A 236 0.31 13.46 -0.61
CA ALA A 236 1.75 13.75 -0.62
C ALA A 236 2.47 13.23 0.65
N GLU A 237 1.75 13.07 1.76
CA GLU A 237 2.32 12.66 3.05
C GLU A 237 2.03 11.19 3.41
N TRP A 238 1.70 10.34 2.42
CA TRP A 238 1.40 8.92 2.65
C TRP A 238 2.52 8.17 3.41
N TRP A 239 3.76 8.62 3.26
CA TRP A 239 4.99 8.06 3.84
C TRP A 239 5.20 8.46 5.30
N THR A 240 4.39 9.34 5.87
CA THR A 240 4.51 9.68 7.29
C THR A 240 4.18 8.45 8.11
N VAL A 241 5.22 7.87 8.71
CA VAL A 241 5.03 6.85 9.74
C VAL A 241 4.35 7.57 10.91
N ALA A 242 3.20 7.08 11.32
CA ALA A 242 2.56 7.59 12.52
C ALA A 242 3.59 7.54 13.65
N ARG A 243 3.98 8.71 14.15
CA ARG A 243 4.85 8.76 15.33
C ARG A 243 4.10 8.04 16.43
N THR A 244 4.67 6.89 16.86
CA THR A 244 4.17 6.01 17.91
C THR A 244 3.24 6.69 18.92
N GLY A 245 2.02 6.17 19.02
CA GLY A 245 1.02 6.30 20.09
C GLY A 245 0.79 7.64 20.76
N GLN A 246 1.83 8.29 21.26
CA GLN A 246 1.69 9.49 22.10
C GLN A 246 1.22 10.77 21.40
N SER A 247 1.51 10.98 20.11
CA SER A 247 1.07 12.20 19.41
C SER A 247 -0.36 12.06 18.85
N ALA A 248 -0.72 10.87 18.43
CA ALA A 248 -2.07 10.53 18.00
C ALA A 248 -3.03 10.57 19.19
N ASP A 249 -2.63 10.01 20.34
CA ASP A 249 -3.37 10.10 21.62
C ASP A 249 -3.69 11.54 22.01
N ARG A 250 -2.73 12.44 21.82
CA ARG A 250 -2.92 13.86 22.12
C ARG A 250 -3.89 14.55 21.16
N ALA A 251 -3.89 14.20 19.88
CA ALA A 251 -4.80 14.77 18.89
C ALA A 251 -6.26 14.39 19.18
N LEU A 252 -6.54 13.11 19.41
CA LEU A 252 -7.87 12.62 19.78
C LEU A 252 -8.32 13.20 21.13
N ALA A 253 -7.40 13.27 22.10
CA ALA A 253 -7.67 13.84 23.39
C ALA A 253 -8.01 15.35 23.33
N ARG A 254 -7.47 16.09 22.36
CA ARG A 254 -7.84 17.50 22.14
C ARG A 254 -9.28 17.65 21.61
N VAL A 255 -9.73 16.71 20.78
CA VAL A 255 -11.09 16.75 20.18
C VAL A 255 -12.14 16.20 21.13
N LEU A 256 -11.91 14.99 21.67
CA LEU A 256 -12.88 14.28 22.49
C LEU A 256 -12.73 14.53 23.99
N GLY A 257 -11.59 15.05 24.42
CA GLY A 257 -11.14 15.05 25.81
C GLY A 257 -10.41 13.74 26.17
N PRO A 258 -9.46 13.77 27.14
CA PRO A 258 -8.57 12.65 27.42
C PRO A 258 -9.31 11.37 27.86
N GLY A 259 -10.35 11.50 28.67
CA GLY A 259 -11.11 10.36 29.15
C GLY A 259 -11.90 9.63 28.05
N ARG A 260 -12.51 10.37 27.12
CA ARG A 260 -13.28 9.79 26.01
C ARG A 260 -12.35 9.18 24.96
N ALA A 261 -11.23 9.85 24.67
CA ALA A 261 -10.21 9.32 23.77
C ALA A 261 -9.68 7.98 24.27
N LEU A 262 -9.31 7.89 25.54
CA LEU A 262 -8.88 6.63 26.17
C LEU A 262 -9.98 5.57 26.14
N THR A 263 -11.22 5.94 26.43
CA THR A 263 -12.39 5.06 26.38
C THR A 263 -12.58 4.47 24.96
N LEU A 264 -12.52 5.32 23.91
CA LEU A 264 -12.70 4.89 22.53
C LEU A 264 -11.66 3.84 22.11
N ARG A 265 -10.39 4.02 22.51
CA ARG A 265 -9.32 3.03 22.26
C ARG A 265 -9.55 1.71 22.96
N MET A 266 -9.94 1.75 24.21
CA MET A 266 -10.14 0.50 24.98
C MET A 266 -11.32 -0.32 24.46
N VAL A 267 -12.21 0.28 23.68
CA VAL A 267 -13.35 -0.40 23.03
C VAL A 267 -12.96 -1.07 21.71
N GLU A 268 -11.75 -0.88 21.20
CA GLU A 268 -11.30 -1.43 19.91
C GLU A 268 -11.46 -2.96 19.83
N GLU A 269 -11.13 -3.67 20.89
CA GLU A 269 -11.28 -5.14 20.99
C GLU A 269 -12.65 -5.59 21.53
N GLY A 270 -13.55 -4.65 21.78
CA GLY A 270 -14.80 -4.90 22.49
C GLY A 270 -14.58 -5.08 23.98
N CYS A 271 -15.38 -4.43 24.83
CA CYS A 271 -15.29 -4.60 26.27
C CYS A 271 -16.59 -4.25 26.99
N THR A 272 -16.75 -4.80 28.19
CA THR A 272 -17.86 -4.42 29.08
C THR A 272 -17.57 -3.12 29.80
N THR A 273 -18.60 -2.44 30.33
CA THR A 273 -18.43 -1.21 31.12
C THR A 273 -17.50 -1.43 32.33
N GLY A 274 -17.56 -2.61 32.99
CA GLY A 274 -16.69 -2.96 34.09
C GLY A 274 -15.24 -3.15 33.69
N GLU A 275 -14.98 -3.79 32.54
CA GLU A 275 -13.65 -3.90 31.95
C GLU A 275 -13.11 -2.57 31.51
N LEU A 276 -13.97 -1.72 30.91
CA LEU A 276 -13.61 -0.39 30.49
C LEU A 276 -13.10 0.44 31.67
N ALA A 277 -13.82 0.43 32.80
CA ALA A 277 -13.39 1.12 34.02
C ALA A 277 -12.02 0.63 34.52
N ARG A 278 -11.81 -0.71 34.53
CA ARG A 278 -10.52 -1.30 34.95
C ARG A 278 -9.37 -0.94 34.00
N ARG A 279 -9.57 -1.10 32.68
CA ARG A 279 -8.54 -0.86 31.65
C ARG A 279 -8.17 0.62 31.55
N THR A 280 -9.12 1.53 31.77
CA THR A 280 -8.90 2.98 31.72
C THR A 280 -8.42 3.59 33.03
N GLY A 281 -8.54 2.87 34.14
CA GLY A 281 -8.30 3.42 35.49
C GLY A 281 -9.32 4.47 35.93
N LEU A 282 -10.44 4.60 35.21
CA LEU A 282 -11.51 5.55 35.52
C LEU A 282 -12.52 4.93 36.50
N ALA A 283 -13.13 5.77 37.34
CA ALA A 283 -14.26 5.34 38.15
C ALA A 283 -15.42 4.85 37.25
N ALA A 284 -16.10 3.78 37.65
CA ALA A 284 -17.16 3.15 36.86
C ALA A 284 -18.26 4.14 36.36
N PRO A 285 -18.71 5.13 37.15
CA PRO A 285 -19.66 6.13 36.67
C PRO A 285 -19.08 7.03 35.56
N THR A 286 -17.77 7.29 35.60
CA THR A 286 -17.08 8.09 34.58
C THR A 286 -16.89 7.30 33.29
N ALA A 287 -16.49 6.03 33.40
CA ALA A 287 -16.40 5.13 32.23
C ALA A 287 -17.75 4.98 31.55
N SER A 288 -18.83 4.80 32.33
CA SER A 288 -20.20 4.73 31.80
C SER A 288 -20.64 6.02 31.09
N ARG A 289 -20.35 7.21 31.67
CA ARG A 289 -20.66 8.50 31.04
C ARG A 289 -19.88 8.69 29.74
N ASN A 290 -18.61 8.31 29.71
CA ASN A 290 -17.80 8.38 28.50
C ASN A 290 -18.34 7.45 27.41
N ALA A 291 -18.69 6.21 27.75
CA ALA A 291 -19.30 5.26 26.82
C ALA A 291 -20.65 5.78 26.29
N THR A 292 -21.48 6.39 27.15
CA THR A 292 -22.73 7.00 26.72
C THR A 292 -22.50 8.13 25.72
N ALA A 293 -21.60 9.07 26.01
CA ALA A 293 -21.27 10.17 25.10
C ALA A 293 -20.72 9.70 23.75
N LEU A 294 -19.86 8.67 23.77
CA LEU A 294 -19.31 8.07 22.53
C LEU A 294 -20.39 7.34 21.71
N ARG A 295 -21.36 6.72 22.37
CA ARG A 295 -22.52 6.08 21.72
C ARG A 295 -23.43 7.13 21.08
N GLU A 296 -23.74 8.21 21.80
CA GLU A 296 -24.55 9.32 21.28
C GLU A 296 -23.86 10.01 20.10
N ALA A 297 -22.53 10.07 20.10
CA ALA A 297 -21.74 10.56 18.97
C ALA A 297 -21.62 9.52 17.81
N GLY A 298 -22.21 8.33 17.93
CA GLY A 298 -22.17 7.31 16.90
C GLY A 298 -20.79 6.62 16.72
N LEU A 299 -19.88 6.78 17.70
CA LEU A 299 -18.53 6.22 17.62
C LEU A 299 -18.44 4.79 18.16
N ILE A 300 -19.35 4.42 19.05
CA ILE A 300 -19.50 3.05 19.56
C ILE A 300 -20.96 2.62 19.55
N VAL A 301 -21.18 1.31 19.55
CA VAL A 301 -22.50 0.71 19.83
C VAL A 301 -22.41 -0.15 21.10
N SER A 302 -23.54 -0.29 21.80
CA SER A 302 -23.64 -1.12 22.99
C SER A 302 -24.54 -2.31 22.68
N LEU A 303 -23.99 -3.49 22.73
CA LEU A 303 -24.70 -4.75 22.52
C LEU A 303 -25.05 -5.34 23.88
N ARG A 304 -26.32 -5.61 24.11
CA ARG A 304 -26.80 -6.24 25.35
C ARG A 304 -26.99 -7.74 25.12
N THR A 305 -26.25 -8.54 25.86
CA THR A 305 -26.38 -9.99 25.85
C THR A 305 -26.64 -10.46 27.29
N ALA A 306 -27.84 -10.94 27.55
CA ALA A 306 -28.31 -11.28 28.90
C ALA A 306 -28.10 -10.12 29.90
N ASN A 307 -27.28 -10.29 30.91
CA ASN A 307 -26.95 -9.27 31.94
C ASN A 307 -25.70 -8.43 31.62
N THR A 308 -25.12 -8.60 30.47
CA THR A 308 -23.84 -7.94 30.11
C THR A 308 -24.06 -6.94 28.98
N VAL A 309 -23.49 -5.74 29.12
CA VAL A 309 -23.42 -4.72 28.06
C VAL A 309 -21.99 -4.67 27.56
N THR A 310 -21.82 -5.03 26.29
CA THR A 310 -20.53 -4.96 25.60
C THR A 310 -20.54 -3.78 24.62
N HIS A 311 -19.51 -2.94 24.73
CA HIS A 311 -19.27 -1.83 23.83
C HIS A 311 -18.34 -2.26 22.70
N VAL A 312 -18.66 -1.90 21.44
CA VAL A 312 -17.84 -2.16 20.25
C VAL A 312 -17.79 -0.92 19.37
N LEU A 313 -16.72 -0.75 18.60
CA LEU A 313 -16.58 0.36 17.68
C LEU A 313 -17.60 0.29 16.55
N THR A 314 -18.09 1.44 16.14
CA THR A 314 -18.74 1.59 14.83
C THR A 314 -17.69 1.75 13.74
N PRO A 315 -18.05 1.63 12.44
CA PRO A 315 -17.16 2.00 11.34
C PRO A 315 -16.61 3.42 11.46
N LEU A 316 -17.42 4.38 11.96
CA LEU A 316 -16.99 5.76 12.21
C LEU A 316 -15.96 5.84 13.36
N GLY A 317 -16.18 5.11 14.45
CA GLY A 317 -15.23 5.04 15.56
C GLY A 317 -13.90 4.41 15.14
N ALA A 318 -13.95 3.32 14.36
CA ALA A 318 -12.76 2.68 13.81
C ALA A 318 -12.02 3.61 12.83
N ALA A 319 -12.74 4.31 11.95
CA ALA A 319 -12.16 5.28 11.02
C ALA A 319 -11.49 6.45 11.78
N LEU A 320 -12.10 6.93 12.88
CA LEU A 320 -11.53 7.99 13.69
C LEU A 320 -10.22 7.56 14.36
N LEU A 321 -10.14 6.33 14.89
CA LEU A 321 -8.89 5.78 15.45
C LEU A 321 -7.84 5.55 14.36
N SER A 322 -8.24 5.12 13.16
CA SER A 322 -7.34 4.93 12.01
C SER A 322 -6.85 6.27 11.43
N ALA A 323 -7.70 7.30 11.42
CA ALA A 323 -7.35 8.65 10.95
C ALA A 323 -6.27 9.30 11.83
N GLU A 324 -6.21 8.96 13.11
CA GLU A 324 -5.14 9.42 14.02
C GLU A 324 -3.77 8.88 13.61
N SER A 325 -3.71 7.66 13.09
CA SER A 325 -2.49 7.12 12.51
C SER A 325 -2.06 7.87 11.25
N SER A 326 -2.93 8.73 10.71
CA SER A 326 -2.75 9.44 9.43
C SER A 326 -2.40 10.92 9.56
N TYR A 327 -2.65 11.58 10.71
CA TYR A 327 -2.43 13.01 10.91
C TYR A 327 -1.33 13.25 11.96
N GLY A 328 -0.12 13.62 11.52
CA GLY A 328 0.92 14.19 12.38
C GLY A 328 0.79 15.72 12.42
N PRO A 329 1.11 16.42 13.56
CA PRO A 329 1.02 17.86 13.68
C PRO A 329 2.11 18.57 12.87
N GLY A 330 1.75 19.55 12.08
CA GLY A 330 2.73 20.43 11.46
C GLY A 330 2.26 21.26 10.26
N HIS A 331 1.22 22.08 10.45
CA HIS A 331 1.15 23.35 9.73
C HIS A 331 0.90 24.46 10.75
N HIS A 332 1.99 24.99 11.32
CA HIS A 332 2.00 26.38 11.71
C HIS A 332 1.97 27.18 10.40
N LEU A 333 0.81 27.77 10.11
CA LEU A 333 0.74 28.91 9.22
C LEU A 333 1.59 30.00 9.87
N SER A 334 2.80 30.24 9.37
CA SER A 334 3.56 31.45 9.68
C SER A 334 2.76 32.60 9.11
N PRO A 335 2.42 33.63 9.91
CA PRO A 335 1.83 34.82 9.35
C PRO A 335 2.86 35.48 8.43
N ALA A 336 2.44 35.78 7.20
CA ALA A 336 3.22 36.54 6.26
C ALA A 336 3.59 37.87 6.90
N GLY A 337 4.88 38.09 7.13
CA GLY A 337 5.41 39.40 7.54
C GLY A 337 5.19 40.39 6.38
N PRO A 338 4.99 41.69 6.70
CA PRO A 338 4.70 42.71 5.72
C PRO A 338 5.91 42.88 4.77
N SER A 339 5.62 42.90 3.48
CA SER A 339 6.57 43.26 2.41
C SER A 339 7.11 44.65 2.63
N ALA A 340 8.39 44.78 2.89
CA ALA A 340 9.09 46.05 2.81
C ALA A 340 9.30 46.40 1.33
N ASP A 341 8.67 47.46 0.93
CA ASP A 341 8.82 48.18 -0.32
C ASP A 341 10.21 48.85 -0.37
N PRO A 342 11.06 48.67 -1.35
CA PRO A 342 12.19 49.52 -1.58
C PRO A 342 11.84 50.59 -2.61
N ALA A 343 11.30 51.72 -2.11
CA ALA A 343 11.27 52.95 -2.93
C ALA A 343 12.56 53.74 -2.75
N GLY A 344 13.17 54.03 -3.90
CA GLY A 344 13.72 55.34 -4.19
C GLY A 344 15.13 55.68 -3.71
N GLN A 345 15.93 56.02 -4.70
CA GLN A 345 16.87 57.11 -4.83
C GLN A 345 17.99 56.64 -5.76
N GLY A 346 18.26 57.18 -6.93
CA GLY A 346 18.22 58.58 -7.32
C GLY A 346 19.62 59.14 -7.39
N CYS A 347 20.11 59.38 -8.64
CA CYS A 347 21.15 60.31 -9.06
C CYS A 347 22.51 60.35 -8.34
N GLN A 348 23.56 60.01 -8.96
CA GLN A 348 24.59 60.81 -9.64
C GLN A 348 25.59 59.94 -10.33
#